data_d0a6a48a59a512b4bc818b2ea5011978
#
_entry.id   d0a6a48a59a512b4bc818b2ea5011978
#
_cell.length_a   1.000
_cell.length_b   1.000
_cell.length_c   1.000
_cell.angle_alpha   90.00
_cell.angle_beta   90.00
_cell.angle_gamma   90.00
#
_symmetry.space_group_name_H-M   'P 1'
#
loop_
_entity.id
_entity.type
_entity.pdbx_description
1 polymer ?
#
loop_
_entity_poly.entity_id
_entity_poly.type
_entity_poly.pdbx_seq_one_letter_code
_entity_poly.pdbx_strand_id
1 'polypeptide(L)'
;MRLPIQYALYYPNRRSLSGKRLNFYELGSLTFEEPDMETFQGLSLAMKAMKAGGNMPTVFNAANERAVAMFLEKKIGFWNIPEIIEASMEHIDFQEHPDLEKILSTEQEVYEYIESRWKP
;
A
#
# COMPACT_ATOMS: atom_id res chain seq x y z
N MET A 1 -9.57 7.45 -7.32
CA MET A 1 -9.88 8.17 -6.05
C MET A 1 -10.76 9.40 -6.20
N ARG A 2 -10.97 9.96 -7.41
CA ARG A 2 -11.80 11.21 -7.56
C ARG A 2 -13.24 11.05 -7.09
N LEU A 3 -13.91 9.94 -7.39
CA LEU A 3 -15.31 9.71 -7.03
C LEU A 3 -15.56 9.66 -5.51
N PRO A 4 -14.85 8.84 -4.73
CA PRO A 4 -15.05 8.80 -3.28
C PRO A 4 -14.69 10.12 -2.59
N ILE A 5 -13.65 10.82 -3.03
CA ILE A 5 -13.28 12.14 -2.49
C ILE A 5 -14.38 13.16 -2.78
N GLN A 6 -14.89 13.24 -4.03
CA GLN A 6 -15.98 14.13 -4.37
C GLN A 6 -17.22 13.84 -3.53
N TYR A 7 -17.58 12.56 -3.37
CA TYR A 7 -18.74 12.18 -2.57
C TYR A 7 -18.58 12.57 -1.09
N ALA A 8 -17.39 12.37 -0.52
CA ALA A 8 -17.12 12.82 0.85
C ALA A 8 -17.29 14.32 1.03
N LEU A 9 -16.82 15.13 0.07
CA LEU A 9 -16.94 16.59 0.12
C LEU A 9 -18.36 17.12 -0.09
N TYR A 10 -19.20 16.40 -0.82
CA TYR A 10 -20.58 16.84 -1.15
C TYR A 10 -21.66 16.01 -0.45
N TYR A 11 -21.28 15.12 0.46
CA TYR A 11 -22.21 14.26 1.18
C TYR A 11 -23.40 15.04 1.75
N PRO A 12 -24.65 14.52 1.62
CA PRO A 12 -25.06 13.28 0.95
C PRO A 12 -25.36 13.43 -0.55
N ASN A 13 -25.10 14.58 -1.12
CA ASN A 13 -25.43 14.89 -2.50
C ASN A 13 -24.36 14.37 -3.47
N ARG A 14 -24.80 13.99 -4.68
CA ARG A 14 -23.89 13.65 -5.76
C ARG A 14 -23.87 14.76 -6.79
N ARG A 15 -22.67 15.09 -7.29
CA ARG A 15 -22.48 16.06 -8.37
C ARG A 15 -21.79 15.41 -9.56
N SER A 16 -21.92 16.04 -10.73
CA SER A 16 -21.20 15.60 -11.91
C SER A 16 -19.70 15.77 -11.70
N LEU A 17 -18.93 14.80 -12.15
CA LEU A 17 -17.47 14.83 -12.18
C LEU A 17 -17.03 14.85 -13.65
N SER A 18 -16.02 15.66 -13.96
CA SER A 18 -15.38 15.63 -15.28
C SER A 18 -14.62 14.31 -15.46
N GLY A 19 -14.85 13.61 -16.56
CA GLY A 19 -14.19 12.37 -16.87
C GLY A 19 -15.09 11.39 -17.62
N LYS A 20 -14.48 10.31 -18.13
CA LYS A 20 -15.22 9.27 -18.82
C LYS A 20 -16.16 8.56 -17.83
N ARG A 21 -17.44 8.49 -18.15
CA ARG A 21 -18.43 7.72 -17.37
C ARG A 21 -18.34 6.25 -17.73
N LEU A 22 -18.65 5.40 -16.76
CA LEU A 22 -18.80 3.99 -16.97
C LEU A 22 -20.03 3.73 -17.87
N ASN A 23 -19.79 3.05 -18.98
CA ASN A 23 -20.84 2.57 -19.88
C ASN A 23 -20.91 1.05 -19.78
N PHE A 24 -21.92 0.51 -19.16
CA PHE A 24 -22.06 -0.93 -18.97
C PHE A 24 -22.23 -1.71 -20.29
N TYR A 25 -22.77 -1.08 -21.32
CA TYR A 25 -22.91 -1.70 -22.64
C TYR A 25 -21.56 -1.88 -23.34
N GLU A 26 -20.64 -0.93 -23.15
CA GLU A 26 -19.26 -1.04 -23.66
C GLU A 26 -18.41 -1.99 -22.81
N LEU A 27 -18.66 -2.02 -21.49
CA LEU A 27 -17.95 -2.90 -20.55
C LEU A 27 -18.30 -4.38 -20.79
N GLY A 28 -19.59 -4.68 -21.05
CA GLY A 28 -20.10 -6.01 -21.28
C GLY A 28 -20.10 -6.89 -20.04
N SER A 29 -18.95 -7.45 -19.66
CA SER A 29 -18.80 -8.35 -18.52
C SER A 29 -17.56 -8.03 -17.70
N LEU A 30 -17.61 -8.40 -16.40
CA LEU A 30 -16.45 -8.42 -15.49
C LEU A 30 -16.20 -9.88 -15.10
N THR A 31 -14.96 -10.27 -15.11
CA THR A 31 -14.53 -11.58 -14.62
C THR A 31 -13.90 -11.43 -13.24
N PHE A 32 -14.08 -12.44 -12.39
CA PHE A 32 -13.52 -12.50 -11.05
C PHE A 32 -12.79 -13.84 -10.90
N GLU A 33 -11.60 -13.79 -10.32
CA GLU A 33 -10.79 -14.97 -10.05
C GLU A 33 -10.32 -14.90 -8.60
N GLU A 34 -10.00 -16.05 -8.02
CA GLU A 34 -9.40 -16.12 -6.71
C GLU A 34 -7.98 -15.56 -6.74
N PRO A 35 -7.59 -14.68 -5.79
CA PRO A 35 -6.23 -14.13 -5.76
C PRO A 35 -5.20 -15.24 -5.51
N ASP A 36 -4.15 -15.27 -6.32
CA ASP A 36 -2.98 -16.12 -6.08
C ASP A 36 -2.11 -15.51 -4.97
N MET A 37 -2.38 -15.92 -3.73
CA MET A 37 -1.73 -15.41 -2.53
C MET A 37 -0.34 -15.99 -2.31
N GLU A 38 -0.01 -17.09 -2.97
CA GLU A 38 1.30 -17.73 -2.87
C GLU A 38 2.31 -17.05 -3.78
N THR A 39 1.92 -16.83 -5.03
CA THR A 39 2.77 -16.13 -5.99
C THR A 39 2.86 -14.62 -5.71
N PHE A 40 1.73 -13.98 -5.36
CA PHE A 40 1.65 -12.53 -5.14
C PHE A 40 1.41 -12.21 -3.67
N GLN A 41 2.46 -12.28 -2.87
CA GLN A 41 2.40 -12.15 -1.40
C GLN A 41 1.98 -10.77 -0.90
N GLY A 42 2.03 -9.74 -1.75
CA GLY A 42 1.71 -8.35 -1.34
C GLY A 42 0.31 -8.21 -0.70
N LEU A 43 -0.70 -8.94 -1.21
CA LEU A 43 -2.04 -8.92 -0.63
C LEU A 43 -2.08 -9.58 0.75
N SER A 44 -1.41 -10.72 0.93
CA SER A 44 -1.34 -11.41 2.22
C SER A 44 -0.62 -10.57 3.28
N LEU A 45 0.45 -9.87 2.91
CA LEU A 45 1.17 -8.93 3.78
C LEU A 45 0.31 -7.72 4.16
N ALA A 46 -0.45 -7.17 3.21
CA ALA A 46 -1.40 -6.09 3.48
C ALA A 46 -2.47 -6.52 4.49
N MET A 47 -3.01 -7.75 4.34
CA MET A 47 -3.99 -8.31 5.28
C MET A 47 -3.38 -8.56 6.66
N LYS A 48 -2.13 -9.03 6.75
CA LYS A 48 -1.38 -9.16 8.01
C LYS A 48 -1.22 -7.80 8.70
N ALA A 49 -0.79 -6.77 7.96
CA ALA A 49 -0.62 -5.42 8.50
C ALA A 49 -1.93 -4.82 9.01
N MET A 50 -3.01 -4.97 8.24
CA MET A 50 -4.35 -4.53 8.64
C MET A 50 -4.84 -5.22 9.91
N LYS A 51 -4.64 -6.54 10.02
CA LYS A 51 -5.05 -7.33 11.19
C LYS A 51 -4.23 -6.99 12.43
N ALA A 52 -2.94 -6.73 12.27
CA ALA A 52 -2.07 -6.32 13.38
C ALA A 52 -2.46 -4.92 13.90
N GLY A 53 -2.85 -4.01 13.03
CA GLY A 53 -3.18 -2.64 13.42
C GLY A 53 -1.97 -1.83 13.88
N GLY A 54 -2.18 -0.90 14.81
CA GLY A 54 -1.11 -0.06 15.34
C GLY A 54 -0.34 0.68 14.26
N ASN A 55 0.99 0.63 14.33
CA ASN A 55 1.88 1.21 13.32
C ASN A 55 2.15 0.30 12.11
N MET A 56 1.70 -0.97 12.10
CA MET A 56 1.98 -1.90 11.00
C MET A 56 1.45 -1.46 9.62
N PRO A 57 0.26 -0.86 9.49
CA PRO A 57 -0.16 -0.27 8.21
C PRO A 57 0.80 0.81 7.69
N THR A 58 1.39 1.62 8.58
CA THR A 58 2.41 2.61 8.22
C THR A 58 3.69 1.93 7.72
N VAL A 59 4.16 0.90 8.43
CA VAL A 59 5.33 0.12 8.03
C VAL A 59 5.12 -0.50 6.65
N PHE A 60 3.98 -1.17 6.45
CA PHE A 60 3.63 -1.76 5.15
C PHE A 60 3.64 -0.72 4.03
N ASN A 61 2.96 0.42 4.25
CA ASN A 61 2.84 1.46 3.22
C ASN A 61 4.20 2.08 2.89
N ALA A 62 4.99 2.47 3.89
CA ALA A 62 6.31 3.05 3.71
C ALA A 62 7.25 2.09 2.97
N ALA A 63 7.27 0.81 3.37
CA ALA A 63 8.09 -0.21 2.72
C ALA A 63 7.66 -0.43 1.27
N ASN A 64 6.36 -0.49 0.99
CA ASN A 64 5.85 -0.63 -0.37
C ASN A 64 6.23 0.56 -1.24
N GLU A 65 6.03 1.79 -0.77
CA GLU A 65 6.39 2.99 -1.53
C GLU A 65 7.88 3.03 -1.87
N ARG A 66 8.74 2.73 -0.90
CA ARG A 66 10.19 2.72 -1.11
C ARG A 66 10.63 1.61 -2.06
N ALA A 67 10.13 0.39 -1.87
CA ALA A 67 10.45 -0.74 -2.73
C ALA A 67 9.98 -0.52 -4.17
N VAL A 68 8.78 0.01 -4.37
CA VAL A 68 8.26 0.35 -5.70
C VAL A 68 9.13 1.44 -6.36
N ALA A 69 9.53 2.48 -5.62
CA ALA A 69 10.43 3.49 -6.15
C ALA A 69 11.76 2.87 -6.63
N MET A 70 12.39 2.01 -5.81
CA MET A 70 13.61 1.30 -6.16
C MET A 70 13.45 0.38 -7.37
N PHE A 71 12.30 -0.29 -7.49
CA PHE A 71 11.97 -1.11 -8.65
C PHE A 71 11.86 -0.28 -9.94
N LEU A 72 11.16 0.85 -9.89
CA LEU A 72 11.02 1.75 -11.04
C LEU A 72 12.36 2.37 -11.47
N GLU A 73 13.28 2.58 -10.52
CA GLU A 73 14.66 3.00 -10.75
C GLU A 73 15.58 1.84 -11.22
N LYS A 74 15.03 0.62 -11.34
CA LYS A 74 15.75 -0.61 -11.73
C LYS A 74 16.88 -1.02 -10.76
N LYS A 75 16.78 -0.64 -9.51
CA LYS A 75 17.72 -1.00 -8.44
C LYS A 75 17.44 -2.38 -7.85
N ILE A 76 16.19 -2.84 -7.93
CA ILE A 76 15.73 -4.15 -7.44
C ILE A 76 14.82 -4.84 -8.48
N GLY A 77 14.66 -6.14 -8.35
CA GLY A 77 13.68 -6.93 -9.12
C GLY A 77 12.28 -6.85 -8.53
N PHE A 78 11.28 -7.26 -9.32
CA PHE A 78 9.87 -7.25 -8.89
C PHE A 78 9.61 -8.07 -7.62
N TRP A 79 10.22 -9.22 -7.50
CA TRP A 79 10.06 -10.12 -6.35
C TRP A 79 10.70 -9.61 -5.06
N ASN A 80 11.61 -8.64 -5.16
CA ASN A 80 12.17 -8.00 -3.96
C ASN A 80 11.16 -7.06 -3.28
N ILE A 81 10.09 -6.61 -3.96
CA ILE A 81 9.08 -5.74 -3.35
C ILE A 81 8.44 -6.42 -2.13
N PRO A 82 7.81 -7.61 -2.25
CA PRO A 82 7.24 -8.27 -1.07
C PRO A 82 8.29 -8.68 -0.02
N GLU A 83 9.51 -9.06 -0.43
CA GLU A 83 10.60 -9.36 0.50
C GLU A 83 10.96 -8.16 1.38
N ILE A 84 11.08 -6.97 0.78
CA ILE A 84 11.37 -5.72 1.51
C ILE A 84 10.23 -5.37 2.47
N ILE A 85 8.98 -5.53 2.04
CA ILE A 85 7.81 -5.27 2.88
C ILE A 85 7.80 -6.21 4.08
N GLU A 86 7.96 -7.52 3.86
CA GLU A 86 7.95 -8.52 4.93
C GLU A 86 9.09 -8.27 5.92
N ALA A 87 10.31 -8.08 5.42
CA ALA A 87 11.47 -7.81 6.27
C ALA A 87 11.30 -6.50 7.08
N SER A 88 10.67 -5.48 6.52
CA SER A 88 10.39 -4.25 7.26
C SER A 88 9.34 -4.46 8.35
N MET A 89 8.29 -5.23 8.06
CA MET A 89 7.26 -5.58 9.06
C MET A 89 7.79 -6.44 10.21
N GLU A 90 8.83 -7.24 9.96
CA GLU A 90 9.50 -8.04 10.99
C GLU A 90 10.52 -7.24 11.81
N HIS A 91 11.13 -6.21 11.21
CA HIS A 91 12.21 -5.44 11.83
C HIS A 91 11.70 -4.32 12.72
N ILE A 92 10.64 -3.63 12.32
CA ILE A 92 10.12 -2.47 13.03
C ILE A 92 9.31 -2.90 14.25
N ASP A 93 9.60 -2.30 15.39
CA ASP A 93 8.89 -2.57 16.64
C ASP A 93 7.40 -2.20 16.55
N PHE A 94 6.55 -3.13 16.96
CA PHE A 94 5.10 -2.93 16.99
C PHE A 94 4.70 -1.93 18.07
N GLN A 95 3.83 -0.98 17.72
CA GLN A 95 3.22 -0.05 18.64
C GLN A 95 1.71 0.02 18.40
N GLU A 96 0.94 -0.33 19.42
CA GLU A 96 -0.51 -0.52 19.31
C GLU A 96 -1.28 0.79 19.06
N HIS A 97 -0.86 1.87 19.73
CA HIS A 97 -1.53 3.18 19.64
C HIS A 97 -0.51 4.27 19.27
N PRO A 98 -0.05 4.34 18.00
CA PRO A 98 0.89 5.37 17.57
C PRO A 98 0.16 6.72 17.47
N ASP A 99 0.79 7.76 17.99
CA ASP A 99 0.41 9.13 17.68
C ASP A 99 0.96 9.59 16.32
N LEU A 100 0.68 10.81 15.93
CA LEU A 100 1.14 11.35 14.65
C LEU A 100 2.68 11.38 14.55
N GLU A 101 3.38 11.77 15.62
CA GLU A 101 4.84 11.82 15.63
C GLU A 101 5.43 10.43 15.45
N LYS A 102 4.86 9.43 16.11
CA LYS A 102 5.29 8.05 15.97
C LYS A 102 5.00 7.47 14.58
N ILE A 103 3.87 7.83 13.97
CA ILE A 103 3.56 7.44 12.58
C ILE A 103 4.63 7.98 11.63
N LEU A 104 4.98 9.27 11.74
CA LEU A 104 5.99 9.90 10.89
C LEU A 104 7.41 9.34 11.15
N SER A 105 7.76 9.11 12.42
CA SER A 105 9.07 8.50 12.74
C SER A 105 9.15 7.05 12.28
N THR A 106 8.05 6.28 12.35
CA THR A 106 8.00 4.91 11.84
C THR A 106 8.25 4.87 10.32
N GLU A 107 7.66 5.79 9.56
CA GLU A 107 7.93 5.90 8.12
C GLU A 107 9.42 6.15 7.85
N GLN A 108 10.03 7.07 8.58
CA GLN A 108 11.44 7.39 8.45
C GLN A 108 12.34 6.20 8.84
N GLU A 109 12.04 5.50 9.94
CA GLU A 109 12.74 4.29 10.38
C GLU A 109 12.73 3.21 9.28
N VAL A 110 11.57 3.01 8.63
CA VAL A 110 11.44 2.04 7.51
C VAL A 110 12.34 2.43 6.34
N TYR A 111 12.36 3.70 5.96
CA TYR A 111 13.21 4.17 4.85
C TYR A 111 14.70 3.96 5.15
N GLU A 112 15.15 4.31 6.36
CA GLU A 112 16.53 4.13 6.81
C GLU A 112 16.92 2.64 6.83
N TYR A 113 16.02 1.78 7.33
CA TYR A 113 16.24 0.34 7.33
C TYR A 113 16.44 -0.20 5.91
N ILE A 114 15.54 0.15 4.98
CA ILE A 114 15.62 -0.31 3.60
C ILE A 114 16.90 0.20 2.93
N GLU A 115 17.22 1.48 3.09
CA GLU A 115 18.43 2.08 2.49
C GLU A 115 19.73 1.51 3.05
N SER A 116 19.73 1.05 4.30
CA SER A 116 20.88 0.39 4.89
C SER A 116 21.15 -1.00 4.33
N ARG A 117 20.09 -1.74 3.99
CA ARG A 117 20.13 -3.16 3.66
C ARG A 117 20.09 -3.45 2.15
N TRP A 118 19.27 -2.73 1.40
CA TRP A 118 19.17 -2.89 -0.06
C TRP A 118 19.86 -1.72 -0.78
N LYS A 119 21.20 -1.69 -0.65
CA LYS A 119 22.02 -0.76 -1.42
C LYS A 119 22.10 -1.23 -2.86
N PRO A 120 22.05 -0.29 -3.87
CA PRO A 120 22.23 -0.63 -5.27
C PRO A 120 23.63 -1.15 -5.57
#